data_2b739e1c7ed1e76280cfef5ce198a439
#
_entry.id   2b739e1c7ed1e76280cfef5ce198a439
#
_cell.length_a   1.000
_cell.length_b   1.000
_cell.length_c   1.000
_cell.angle_alpha   90.00
_cell.angle_beta   90.00
_cell.angle_gamma   90.00
#
_symmetry.space_group_name_H-M   'P 1'
#
loop_
_entity.id
_entity.type
_entity.pdbx_description
1 polymer ?
#
loop_
_entity_poly.entity_id
_entity_poly.type
_entity_poly.pdbx_seq_one_letter_code
_entity_poly.pdbx_strand_id
1 'polypeptide(L)'
;IRETKDVFYTLGNIASEDWEIMDEEYKADLDIHTFRFGEALRLLKQGKRLTRRGWNGKGLFVVYQKGYPQGIPCNKQTAEAWGLKEGELFKCEPYLQISTVDGSHAMWVPSIRDCLADDWILAEDDQEGR
;
A
#
# COMPACT_ATOMS: atom_id res chain seq x y z
N ILE A 1 -33.65 -1.38 0.84
CA ILE A 1 -33.02 -1.01 0.53
C ILE A 1 -32.62 -0.93 0.49
N ARG A 2 -33.01 -1.31 0.69
CA ARG A 2 -32.36 -0.91 0.53
C ARG A 2 -31.75 -0.87 0.09
N GLU A 3 -32.00 -1.19 0.24
CA GLU A 3 -31.36 -0.90 -0.28
C GLU A 3 -30.76 -0.86 -0.49
N THR A 4 -31.31 -1.26 -0.39
CA THR A 4 -30.63 -0.98 -0.73
C THR A 4 -30.04 -0.79 -0.77
N LYS A 5 -30.41 -1.27 -0.66
CA LYS A 5 -29.75 -0.86 -0.74
C LYS A 5 -28.73 -0.98 -1.16
N ASP A 6 -29.20 -1.41 -1.12
CA ASP A 6 -28.27 -1.27 -1.62
C ASP A 6 -27.55 -1.64 -1.82
N VAL A 7 -27.93 -2.18 -1.62
CA VAL A 7 -27.29 -2.17 -1.91
C VAL A 7 -26.60 -2.37 -2.08
N PHE A 8 -27.06 -2.94 -2.04
CA PHE A 8 -26.44 -2.63 -2.32
C PHE A 8 -26.27 -2.89 -2.26
N TYR A 9 -26.74 -3.51 -2.29
CA TYR A 9 -26.56 -3.30 -2.39
C TYR A 9 -26.58 -3.73 -2.37
N THR A 10 -27.04 -4.11 -2.01
CA THR A 10 -27.13 -4.12 -2.03
C THR A 10 -27.11 -4.38 -1.95
N LEU A 11 -27.45 -5.02 -1.84
CA LEU A 11 -27.47 -4.91 -1.88
C LEU A 11 -27.55 -4.75 -1.77
N GLY A 12 -27.87 -5.11 -1.40
CA GLY A 12 -28.08 -4.55 -1.40
C GLY A 12 -27.95 -4.35 -1.26
N ASN A 13 -28.10 -4.57 -1.35
CA ASN A 13 -28.01 -4.02 -1.22
C ASN A 13 -28.02 -3.94 -1.07
N ILE A 14 -28.38 -4.14 -0.91
CA ILE A 14 -28.55 -3.83 -0.63
C ILE A 14 -28.67 -3.42 -0.43
N ALA A 15 -29.10 -3.41 -0.12
CA ALA A 15 -29.30 -2.81 0.35
C ALA A 15 -29.36 -2.53 0.86
N SER A 16 -29.63 -2.85 1.16
CA SER A 16 -29.78 -2.48 1.96
C SER A 16 -29.44 -2.52 3.01
N GLU A 17 -29.79 -2.67 3.22
CA GLU A 17 -29.56 -2.74 4.42
C GLU A 17 -29.66 -3.96 5.03
N ASP A 18 -29.82 -4.86 4.52
CA ASP A 18 -30.02 -6.08 5.03
C ASP A 18 -28.88 -6.87 5.24
N TRP A 19 -27.89 -6.38 5.66
CA TRP A 19 -26.73 -7.10 5.91
C TRP A 19 -26.55 -7.37 7.33
N GLU A 20 -27.63 -7.42 8.03
CA GLU A 20 -27.55 -7.60 9.44
C GLU A 20 -27.14 -8.98 9.81
N ILE A 21 -27.24 -9.92 8.92
CA ILE A 21 -26.89 -11.27 9.28
C ILE A 21 -25.46 -11.50 8.92
N MET A 22 -24.60 -11.34 9.88
CA MET A 22 -23.20 -11.53 9.69
C MET A 22 -22.65 -12.31 10.86
N ASP A 23 -21.79 -13.27 10.58
CA ASP A 23 -21.15 -13.98 11.65
C ASP A 23 -20.04 -13.13 12.23
N GLU A 24 -19.44 -13.60 13.29
CA GLU A 24 -18.43 -12.83 13.98
C GLU A 24 -17.19 -12.63 13.13
N GLU A 25 -16.87 -13.61 12.32
CA GLU A 25 -15.71 -13.50 11.47
C GLU A 25 -15.89 -12.39 10.44
N TYR A 26 -17.07 -12.32 9.86
CA TYR A 26 -17.35 -11.30 8.87
C TYR A 26 -17.33 -9.92 9.50
N LYS A 27 -17.87 -9.79 10.70
CA LYS A 27 -17.84 -8.53 11.41
C LYS A 27 -16.43 -8.11 11.71
N ALA A 28 -15.58 -9.05 12.10
CA ALA A 28 -14.18 -8.71 12.38
C ALA A 28 -13.50 -8.21 11.13
N ASP A 29 -13.81 -8.78 9.98
CA ASP A 29 -13.22 -8.30 8.73
C ASP A 29 -13.68 -6.89 8.40
N LEU A 30 -14.92 -6.57 8.71
CA LEU A 30 -15.41 -5.22 8.45
C LEU A 30 -14.75 -4.19 9.37
N ASP A 31 -14.23 -4.61 10.50
CA ASP A 31 -13.54 -3.69 11.39
C ASP A 31 -12.18 -3.32 10.85
N ILE A 32 -11.69 -4.06 9.86
CA ILE A 32 -10.41 -3.76 9.23
C ILE A 32 -10.72 -3.10 7.90
N HIS A 33 -10.35 -1.83 7.80
CA HIS A 33 -10.62 -1.10 6.57
C HIS A 33 -9.67 -1.55 5.48
N THR A 34 -10.20 -2.15 4.43
CA THR A 34 -9.40 -2.60 3.31
C THR A 34 -9.58 -1.67 2.13
N PHE A 35 -8.60 -1.68 1.23
CA PHE A 35 -8.59 -0.80 0.08
C PHE A 35 -8.29 -1.59 -1.17
N ARG A 36 -8.72 -1.07 -2.30
CA ARG A 36 -8.23 -1.53 -3.59
C ARG A 36 -6.91 -0.82 -3.86
N PHE A 37 -6.18 -1.32 -4.84
CA PHE A 37 -4.84 -0.81 -5.06
C PHE A 37 -4.81 0.67 -5.41
N GLY A 38 -5.80 1.16 -6.15
CA GLY A 38 -5.82 2.58 -6.47
C GLY A 38 -5.86 3.44 -5.22
N GLU A 39 -6.68 3.05 -4.24
CA GLU A 39 -6.75 3.78 -3.00
C GLU A 39 -5.47 3.59 -2.19
N ALA A 40 -4.93 2.36 -2.20
CA ALA A 40 -3.66 2.11 -1.52
C ALA A 40 -2.57 3.00 -2.09
N LEU A 41 -2.53 3.13 -3.40
CA LEU A 41 -1.51 3.96 -4.05
C LEU A 41 -1.66 5.42 -3.64
N ARG A 42 -2.90 5.89 -3.56
CA ARG A 42 -3.15 7.27 -3.13
C ARG A 42 -2.61 7.49 -1.71
N LEU A 43 -2.86 6.53 -0.84
CA LEU A 43 -2.38 6.63 0.53
C LEU A 43 -0.87 6.53 0.61
N LEU A 44 -0.26 5.68 -0.23
CA LEU A 44 1.19 5.61 -0.29
C LEU A 44 1.78 6.96 -0.64
N LYS A 45 1.19 7.65 -1.62
CA LYS A 45 1.70 8.97 -1.99
C LYS A 45 1.54 10.00 -0.90
N GLN A 46 0.66 9.75 0.06
CA GLN A 46 0.49 10.62 1.21
C GLN A 46 1.48 10.30 2.33
N GLY A 47 2.30 9.28 2.14
CA GLY A 47 3.29 8.91 3.14
C GLY A 47 2.88 7.78 4.05
N LYS A 48 1.77 7.12 3.76
CA LYS A 48 1.34 6.00 4.58
C LYS A 48 2.06 4.73 4.16
N ARG A 49 2.16 3.78 5.07
CA ARG A 49 2.74 2.48 4.79
C ARG A 49 1.61 1.50 4.60
N LEU A 50 1.67 0.73 3.53
CA LEU A 50 0.58 -0.17 3.16
C LEU A 50 1.09 -1.60 3.09
N THR A 51 0.18 -2.55 3.37
CA THR A 51 0.49 -3.95 3.25
C THR A 51 -0.79 -4.66 2.78
N ARG A 52 -0.69 -5.94 2.52
CA ARG A 52 -1.86 -6.74 2.14
C ARG A 52 -2.11 -7.79 3.19
N ARG A 53 -3.40 -8.01 3.49
CA ARG A 53 -3.77 -9.03 4.45
C ARG A 53 -3.33 -10.42 4.00
N GLY A 54 -3.30 -10.65 2.69
CA GLY A 54 -2.95 -11.94 2.15
C GLY A 54 -1.46 -12.21 2.06
N TRP A 55 -0.62 -11.24 2.41
CA TRP A 55 0.81 -11.47 2.34
C TRP A 55 1.25 -12.33 3.51
N ASN A 56 2.19 -13.24 3.23
CA ASN A 56 2.83 -14.02 4.26
C ASN A 56 4.05 -13.26 4.74
N GLY A 57 4.39 -13.44 5.99
CA GLY A 57 5.57 -12.78 6.53
C GLY A 57 5.19 -11.50 7.25
N LYS A 58 5.56 -11.42 8.52
CA LYS A 58 5.28 -10.24 9.31
C LYS A 58 6.25 -9.13 8.94
N GLY A 59 5.75 -7.91 9.04
CA GLY A 59 6.60 -6.77 8.81
C GLY A 59 6.76 -6.38 7.35
N LEU A 60 6.07 -7.06 6.44
CA LEU A 60 6.12 -6.65 5.04
C LEU A 60 5.22 -5.45 4.84
N PHE A 61 5.77 -4.41 4.30
CA PHE A 61 4.97 -3.25 3.93
C PHE A 61 5.67 -2.49 2.82
N VAL A 62 4.89 -1.67 2.13
CA VAL A 62 5.37 -0.90 0.99
C VAL A 62 5.32 0.57 1.36
N VAL A 63 6.29 1.31 0.89
CA VAL A 63 6.34 2.75 1.08
C VAL A 63 6.59 3.42 -0.26
N TYR A 64 6.27 4.70 -0.33
CA TYR A 64 6.48 5.51 -1.52
C TYR A 64 7.69 6.40 -1.29
N GLN A 65 8.60 6.39 -2.25
CA GLN A 65 9.75 7.28 -2.23
C GLN A 65 9.52 8.35 -3.28
N LYS A 66 9.63 9.59 -2.87
CA LYS A 66 9.40 10.71 -3.78
C LYS A 66 10.50 10.84 -4.82
N GLY A 67 11.65 10.23 -4.53
CA GLY A 67 12.79 10.41 -5.41
C GLY A 67 13.36 11.80 -5.30
N TYR A 68 14.17 12.14 -6.27
CA TYR A 68 14.84 13.45 -6.29
C TYR A 68 14.83 13.96 -7.71
N PRO A 69 13.67 14.45 -8.18
CA PRO A 69 13.59 14.90 -9.58
C PRO A 69 14.54 16.05 -9.90
N GLN A 70 14.88 16.86 -8.91
CA GLN A 70 15.81 17.97 -9.13
C GLN A 70 17.25 17.55 -8.93
N GLY A 71 17.49 16.34 -8.46
CA GLY A 71 18.84 15.85 -8.26
C GLY A 71 19.31 15.96 -6.83
N ILE A 72 20.17 15.04 -6.46
CA ILE A 72 20.80 15.00 -5.14
C ILE A 72 22.24 14.60 -5.38
N PRO A 73 23.21 15.12 -4.60
CA PRO A 73 24.59 14.70 -4.81
C PRO A 73 24.72 13.20 -4.60
N CYS A 74 25.30 12.52 -5.58
CA CYS A 74 25.38 11.06 -5.50
C CYS A 74 26.51 10.65 -4.56
N ASN A 75 26.31 9.49 -3.92
CA ASN A 75 27.35 8.95 -3.05
C ASN A 75 28.33 8.15 -3.92
N LYS A 76 29.35 7.61 -3.26
CA LYS A 76 30.40 6.90 -3.97
C LYS A 76 29.87 5.70 -4.73
N GLN A 77 28.99 4.95 -4.08
CA GLN A 77 28.46 3.74 -4.71
C GLN A 77 27.66 4.07 -5.97
N THR A 78 26.81 5.09 -5.88
CA THR A 78 26.02 5.50 -7.04
C THR A 78 26.91 6.03 -8.14
N ALA A 79 27.92 6.82 -7.77
CA ALA A 79 28.84 7.36 -8.75
C ALA A 79 29.54 6.25 -9.52
N GLU A 80 30.00 5.23 -8.79
CA GLU A 80 30.69 4.12 -9.45
C GLU A 80 29.75 3.35 -10.36
N ALA A 81 28.53 3.13 -9.92
CA ALA A 81 27.57 2.35 -10.71
C ALA A 81 27.18 3.05 -12.00
N TRP A 82 27.08 4.38 -11.96
CA TRP A 82 26.60 5.14 -13.10
C TRP A 82 27.68 5.85 -13.89
N GLY A 83 28.94 5.70 -13.48
CA GLY A 83 30.03 6.38 -14.18
C GLY A 83 30.05 7.86 -13.94
N LEU A 84 29.65 8.30 -12.77
CA LEU A 84 29.61 9.70 -12.39
C LEU A 84 30.73 9.99 -11.40
N LYS A 85 30.89 11.27 -11.06
CA LYS A 85 31.79 11.66 -9.99
C LYS A 85 31.00 11.76 -8.70
N GLU A 86 31.63 11.35 -7.61
CA GLU A 86 30.99 11.49 -6.31
C GLU A 86 30.63 12.94 -6.08
N GLY A 87 29.39 13.18 -5.61
CA GLY A 87 28.90 14.53 -5.39
C GLY A 87 28.18 15.14 -6.58
N GLU A 88 28.26 14.50 -7.74
CA GLU A 88 27.55 14.98 -8.90
C GLU A 88 26.06 14.78 -8.72
N LEU A 89 25.24 15.68 -9.27
CA LEU A 89 23.80 15.57 -9.12
C LEU A 89 23.26 14.33 -9.82
N PHE A 90 22.45 13.59 -9.09
CA PHE A 90 21.84 12.36 -9.60
C PHE A 90 20.33 12.50 -9.43
N LYS A 91 19.61 12.49 -10.54
CA LYS A 91 18.15 12.61 -10.52
C LYS A 91 17.53 11.23 -10.38
N CYS A 92 16.50 11.15 -9.57
CA CYS A 92 15.83 9.87 -9.31
C CYS A 92 14.33 10.10 -9.32
N GLU A 93 13.63 9.36 -10.16
CA GLU A 93 12.18 9.46 -10.22
C GLU A 93 11.55 8.75 -9.04
N PRO A 94 10.28 9.06 -8.74
CA PRO A 94 9.61 8.38 -7.64
C PRO A 94 9.52 6.87 -7.86
N TYR A 95 9.50 6.13 -6.76
CA TYR A 95 9.44 4.67 -6.85
C TYR A 95 8.86 4.12 -5.55
N LEU A 96 8.57 2.82 -5.58
CA LEU A 96 8.07 2.13 -4.40
C LEU A 96 9.14 1.20 -3.86
N GLN A 97 9.11 1.01 -2.56
CA GLN A 97 10.01 0.09 -1.87
C GLN A 97 9.21 -0.83 -0.98
N ILE A 98 9.73 -2.02 -0.76
CA ILE A 98 9.09 -2.98 0.13
C ILE A 98 10.12 -3.38 1.18
N SER A 99 9.65 -3.51 2.42
CA SER A 99 10.48 -4.07 3.48
C SER A 99 10.48 -5.59 3.34
N THR A 100 11.59 -6.21 3.71
CA THR A 100 11.67 -7.66 3.69
C THR A 100 11.61 -8.19 5.10
N VAL A 101 11.40 -9.49 5.23
CA VAL A 101 11.24 -10.08 6.57
C VAL A 101 12.50 -9.96 7.40
N ASP A 102 13.67 -9.81 6.77
CA ASP A 102 14.91 -9.66 7.54
C ASP A 102 15.27 -8.20 7.78
N GLY A 103 14.36 -7.27 7.45
CA GLY A 103 14.58 -5.87 7.76
C GLY A 103 15.25 -5.07 6.69
N SER A 104 15.63 -5.68 5.59
CA SER A 104 16.20 -4.92 4.48
C SER A 104 15.09 -4.35 3.62
N HIS A 105 15.46 -3.55 2.64
CA HIS A 105 14.51 -2.88 1.76
C HIS A 105 14.93 -3.11 0.32
N ALA A 106 13.93 -3.27 -0.54
CA ALA A 106 14.18 -3.48 -1.96
C ALA A 106 13.21 -2.64 -2.76
N MET A 107 13.59 -2.29 -3.98
CA MET A 107 12.66 -1.64 -4.88
C MET A 107 11.55 -2.62 -5.22
N TRP A 108 10.36 -2.08 -5.45
CA TRP A 108 9.19 -2.95 -5.58
C TRP A 108 8.32 -2.50 -6.74
N VAL A 109 7.85 -3.48 -7.49
CA VAL A 109 6.88 -3.27 -8.56
C VAL A 109 5.69 -4.18 -8.27
N PRO A 110 4.47 -3.65 -8.27
CA PRO A 110 3.32 -4.49 -7.97
C PRO A 110 3.10 -5.54 -9.05
N SER A 111 2.76 -6.74 -8.61
CA SER A 111 2.37 -7.79 -9.54
C SER A 111 0.92 -7.53 -9.98
N ILE A 112 0.48 -8.30 -10.96
CA ILE A 112 -0.92 -8.23 -11.37
C ILE A 112 -1.82 -8.56 -10.19
N ARG A 113 -1.44 -9.54 -9.38
CA ARG A 113 -2.23 -9.89 -8.20
C ARG A 113 -2.32 -8.72 -7.22
N ASP A 114 -1.21 -8.02 -7.05
CA ASP A 114 -1.21 -6.86 -6.15
C ASP A 114 -2.11 -5.75 -6.68
N CYS A 115 -2.07 -5.52 -7.98
CA CYS A 115 -2.86 -4.46 -8.58
C CYS A 115 -4.35 -4.76 -8.53
N LEU A 116 -4.73 -6.03 -8.60
CA LEU A 116 -6.13 -6.41 -8.62
C LEU A 116 -6.66 -6.77 -7.25
N ALA A 117 -5.82 -6.78 -6.24
CA ALA A 117 -6.23 -7.16 -4.89
C ALA A 117 -7.07 -6.06 -4.26
N ASP A 118 -7.97 -6.47 -3.40
CA ASP A 118 -8.80 -5.52 -2.64
C ASP A 118 -8.61 -5.75 -1.14
N ASP A 119 -7.48 -6.34 -0.75
CA ASP A 119 -7.19 -6.59 0.66
C ASP A 119 -6.04 -5.72 1.17
N TRP A 120 -5.81 -4.59 0.54
CA TRP A 120 -4.80 -3.66 1.00
C TRP A 120 -5.24 -3.01 2.30
N ILE A 121 -4.32 -2.88 3.24
CA ILE A 121 -4.60 -2.25 4.53
C ILE A 121 -3.41 -1.38 4.91
N LEU A 122 -3.65 -0.47 5.84
CA LEU A 122 -2.55 0.28 6.44
C LEU A 122 -1.68 -0.67 7.23
N ALA A 123 -0.37 -0.44 7.20
CA ALA A 123 0.53 -1.22 8.02
C ALA A 123 0.21 -0.96 9.50
N GLU A 124 0.65 -1.89 10.35
CA GLU A 124 0.17 -1.92 11.73
C GLU A 124 0.33 -0.61 12.46
N ASP A 125 1.49 0.04 12.29
CA ASP A 125 1.72 1.30 12.98
C ASP A 125 0.75 2.37 12.54
N ASP A 126 0.46 2.41 11.23
CA ASP A 126 -0.47 3.40 10.70
C ASP A 126 -1.90 3.08 11.10
N GLN A 127 -2.23 1.79 11.22
CA GLN A 127 -3.56 1.39 11.63
C GLN A 127 -3.89 1.87 13.02
N GLU A 128 -2.88 1.95 13.86
CA GLU A 128 -3.10 2.37 15.24
C GLU A 128 -2.99 3.87 15.40
N GLY A 129 -2.88 4.60 14.31
CA GLY A 129 -2.86 6.05 14.37
C GLY A 129 -1.56 6.63 14.85
N ARG A 130 -0.48 5.89 14.74
CA ARG A 130 0.82 6.32 15.25
C ARG A 130 1.73 6.89 14.19
#